data_438ad6a5f6ccb841846d1dae84b95bf1
#
_entry.id   438ad6a5f6ccb841846d1dae84b95bf1
#
_cell.length_a   1.000
_cell.length_b   1.000
_cell.length_c   1.000
_cell.angle_alpha   90.00
_cell.angle_beta   90.00
_cell.angle_gamma   90.00
#
_symmetry.space_group_name_H-M   'P 1'
#
loop_
_entity.id
_entity.type
_entity.pdbx_description
1 polymer ?
#
loop_
_entity_poly.entity_id
_entity_poly.type
_entity_poly.pdbx_seq_one_letter_code
_entity_poly.pdbx_strand_id
1 'polypeptide(L)'
;MRHIFTRFICTALLSISGVWAGGVDLVYRLPTDNDALFRGDNKAFFTYVDRTFEGVTTQPWEAGTYGFVRNPFRLSDGRIRYSRLHEGIDISPIKRDEQGEPLDIIHPVAPGEVVYTNSQPGLSNYGRYVVVQHHTPEGRFYTVYAHLSEVRCEVGQRVGTGNELGRLGYSGVGLNKTRAHLHLEICFLINQHYDKFSPPANKHGIYNGQNLIGFDISKLLLHCRDGASLSLRKHLATLPEHYRVRVPCVGTMDLLQRHPFLYKGDWKKRPAALDIAFTAEGVPLAVYPADKAVTEPEVISCTPQPTLQQNCTANRLKNSSKNAALTASGKRFINNFLWLEGKYPPTQSEEEQNPL
;
A
#
# COMPACT_ATOMS: atom_id res chain seq x y z
N MET A 1 -38.55 -22.04 -58.31
CA MET A 1 -37.33 -21.59 -57.63
C MET A 1 -37.72 -20.51 -56.62
N ARG A 2 -37.74 -20.85 -55.33
CA ARG A 2 -38.03 -19.95 -54.22
C ARG A 2 -36.72 -19.64 -53.53
N HIS A 3 -36.26 -18.39 -53.56
CA HIS A 3 -35.12 -17.89 -52.86
C HIS A 3 -35.48 -17.60 -51.39
N ILE A 4 -34.91 -18.33 -50.46
CA ILE A 4 -35.00 -18.11 -49.03
C ILE A 4 -33.88 -17.10 -48.65
N PHE A 5 -34.26 -15.88 -48.28
CA PHE A 5 -33.34 -14.89 -47.67
C PHE A 5 -33.22 -15.16 -46.17
N THR A 6 -32.09 -15.70 -45.75
CA THR A 6 -31.73 -15.82 -44.31
C THR A 6 -31.23 -14.48 -43.82
N ARG A 7 -32.00 -13.80 -42.98
CA ARG A 7 -31.56 -12.60 -42.27
C ARG A 7 -30.67 -13.00 -41.10
N PHE A 8 -29.40 -12.67 -41.17
CA PHE A 8 -28.51 -12.66 -40.04
C PHE A 8 -28.87 -11.49 -39.14
N ILE A 9 -29.39 -11.75 -37.94
CA ILE A 9 -29.54 -10.77 -36.86
C ILE A 9 -28.19 -10.67 -36.15
N CYS A 10 -27.45 -9.62 -36.45
CA CYS A 10 -26.24 -9.28 -35.75
C CYS A 10 -26.64 -8.64 -34.41
N THR A 11 -26.63 -9.42 -33.32
CA THR A 11 -26.85 -8.89 -31.96
C THR A 11 -25.56 -8.17 -31.55
N ALA A 12 -25.56 -6.85 -31.68
CA ALA A 12 -24.52 -6.00 -31.13
C ALA A 12 -24.60 -6.10 -29.59
N LEU A 13 -23.65 -6.79 -28.98
CA LEU A 13 -23.37 -6.70 -27.56
C LEU A 13 -22.86 -5.28 -27.28
N LEU A 14 -23.76 -4.41 -26.87
CA LEU A 14 -23.40 -3.13 -26.22
C LEU A 14 -22.69 -3.48 -24.91
N SER A 15 -21.37 -3.43 -24.91
CA SER A 15 -20.57 -3.33 -23.70
C SER A 15 -20.93 -1.97 -23.07
N ILE A 16 -21.80 -2.02 -22.07
CA ILE A 16 -22.03 -0.88 -21.17
C ILE A 16 -20.75 -0.72 -20.38
N SER A 17 -19.81 0.07 -20.88
CA SER A 17 -18.76 0.70 -20.10
C SER A 17 -19.47 1.67 -19.16
N GLY A 18 -19.86 1.18 -17.97
CA GLY A 18 -20.44 2.01 -16.93
C GLY A 18 -19.42 3.08 -16.55
N VAL A 19 -19.68 4.31 -16.98
CA VAL A 19 -19.08 5.51 -16.42
C VAL A 19 -19.45 5.47 -14.94
N TRP A 20 -18.51 5.16 -14.06
CA TRP A 20 -18.66 5.30 -12.63
C TRP A 20 -18.80 6.79 -12.33
N ALA A 21 -20.03 7.27 -12.21
CA ALA A 21 -20.31 8.61 -11.70
C ALA A 21 -19.66 8.73 -10.31
N GLY A 22 -18.93 9.81 -10.09
CA GLY A 22 -18.08 10.15 -8.96
C GLY A 22 -18.24 9.28 -7.71
N GLY A 23 -17.14 8.68 -7.26
CA GLY A 23 -17.11 7.86 -6.05
C GLY A 23 -17.69 8.62 -4.85
N VAL A 24 -18.11 7.89 -3.82
CA VAL A 24 -18.59 8.45 -2.55
C VAL A 24 -17.55 8.25 -1.47
N ASP A 25 -17.55 9.12 -0.46
CA ASP A 25 -16.77 8.90 0.76
C ASP A 25 -17.20 7.58 1.40
N LEU A 26 -16.22 6.72 1.72
CA LEU A 26 -16.49 5.37 2.22
C LEU A 26 -16.61 5.35 3.74
N VAL A 27 -17.37 4.38 4.23
CA VAL A 27 -17.39 3.95 5.64
C VAL A 27 -16.56 2.68 5.75
N TYR A 28 -15.42 2.75 6.43
CA TYR A 28 -14.55 1.60 6.64
C TYR A 28 -15.01 0.78 7.84
N ARG A 29 -15.08 -0.54 7.69
CA ARG A 29 -15.50 -1.49 8.72
C ARG A 29 -14.34 -2.41 9.10
N LEU A 30 -14.40 -2.99 10.30
CA LEU A 30 -13.45 -4.03 10.69
C LEU A 30 -13.54 -5.22 9.72
N PRO A 31 -12.38 -5.79 9.31
CA PRO A 31 -12.36 -6.92 8.37
C PRO A 31 -12.60 -8.27 9.04
N THR A 32 -12.68 -8.33 10.37
CA THR A 32 -12.93 -9.50 11.20
C THR A 32 -13.88 -9.15 12.34
N ASP A 33 -14.29 -10.15 13.10
CA ASP A 33 -15.10 -9.95 14.34
C ASP A 33 -14.27 -9.38 15.51
N ASN A 34 -12.95 -9.21 15.38
CA ASN A 34 -12.12 -8.62 16.42
C ASN A 34 -12.38 -7.11 16.54
N ASP A 35 -13.20 -6.71 17.50
CA ASP A 35 -13.58 -5.32 17.76
C ASP A 35 -12.74 -4.63 18.87
N ALA A 36 -11.66 -5.26 19.33
CA ALA A 36 -10.82 -4.77 20.42
C ALA A 36 -10.26 -3.37 20.16
N LEU A 37 -9.99 -3.03 18.88
CA LEU A 37 -9.57 -1.66 18.48
C LEU A 37 -10.59 -0.62 18.94
N PHE A 38 -11.88 -0.88 18.79
CA PHE A 38 -12.95 0.06 19.12
C PHE A 38 -13.17 0.21 20.63
N ARG A 39 -12.70 -0.77 21.42
CA ARG A 39 -12.70 -0.71 22.90
C ARG A 39 -11.39 -0.12 23.46
N GLY A 40 -10.40 0.20 22.61
CA GLY A 40 -9.09 0.67 23.04
C GLY A 40 -8.17 -0.45 23.56
N ASP A 41 -8.53 -1.72 23.39
CA ASP A 41 -7.67 -2.84 23.74
C ASP A 41 -6.73 -3.20 22.59
N ASN A 42 -5.73 -2.36 22.40
CA ASN A 42 -4.74 -2.50 21.33
C ASN A 42 -3.98 -3.83 21.41
N LYS A 43 -3.71 -4.33 22.62
CA LYS A 43 -2.99 -5.59 22.82
C LYS A 43 -3.78 -6.81 22.34
N ALA A 44 -5.10 -6.78 22.46
CA ALA A 44 -5.97 -7.82 21.94
C ALA A 44 -6.22 -7.68 20.43
N PHE A 45 -6.07 -6.47 19.90
CA PHE A 45 -6.31 -6.21 18.50
C PHE A 45 -5.07 -6.47 17.61
N PHE A 46 -3.90 -5.91 17.98
CA PHE A 46 -2.68 -6.02 17.17
C PHE A 46 -1.86 -7.24 17.54
N THR A 47 -1.42 -7.99 16.52
CA THR A 47 -0.54 -9.14 16.73
C THR A 47 0.87 -8.65 17.07
N TYR A 48 1.43 -9.23 18.14
CA TYR A 48 2.81 -8.95 18.53
C TYR A 48 3.84 -9.49 17.52
N VAL A 49 5.07 -8.98 17.61
CA VAL A 49 6.24 -9.54 16.92
C VAL A 49 7.27 -9.94 17.99
N ASP A 50 7.82 -11.17 17.88
CA ASP A 50 8.94 -11.57 18.74
C ASP A 50 10.14 -10.65 18.45
N ARG A 51 10.69 -10.07 19.51
CA ARG A 51 11.75 -9.06 19.44
C ARG A 51 12.80 -9.31 20.51
N THR A 52 14.05 -9.45 20.08
CA THR A 52 15.20 -9.39 20.99
C THR A 52 15.97 -8.10 20.73
N PHE A 53 16.11 -7.27 21.76
CA PHE A 53 16.86 -6.02 21.70
C PHE A 53 17.65 -5.81 22.98
N GLU A 54 18.97 -5.56 22.85
CA GLU A 54 19.90 -5.39 23.99
C GLU A 54 19.83 -6.56 25.00
N GLY A 55 19.71 -7.78 24.51
CA GLY A 55 19.63 -8.99 25.33
C GLY A 55 18.27 -9.29 25.97
N VAL A 56 17.27 -8.41 25.79
CA VAL A 56 15.92 -8.61 26.33
C VAL A 56 14.97 -9.07 25.22
N THR A 57 14.28 -10.20 25.42
CA THR A 57 13.26 -10.71 24.51
C THR A 57 11.86 -10.25 24.96
N THR A 58 11.09 -9.67 24.05
CA THR A 58 9.76 -9.12 24.30
C THR A 58 8.83 -9.47 23.14
N GLN A 59 7.51 -9.30 23.38
CA GLN A 59 6.44 -9.48 22.39
C GLN A 59 5.56 -8.22 22.31
N PRO A 60 6.11 -7.12 21.78
CA PRO A 60 5.37 -5.87 21.71
C PRO A 60 4.26 -5.92 20.65
N TRP A 61 3.03 -5.64 21.07
CA TRP A 61 1.90 -5.50 20.15
C TRP A 61 2.04 -4.28 19.22
N GLU A 62 2.78 -3.26 19.66
CA GLU A 62 3.07 -2.06 18.87
C GLU A 62 3.76 -2.40 17.54
N ALA A 63 4.48 -3.52 17.49
CA ALA A 63 5.11 -3.99 16.26
C ALA A 63 4.12 -4.51 15.20
N GLY A 64 2.85 -4.69 15.56
CA GLY A 64 1.72 -4.99 14.67
C GLY A 64 1.00 -3.75 14.14
N THR A 65 1.35 -2.54 14.61
CA THR A 65 0.78 -1.29 14.12
C THR A 65 1.48 -0.81 12.84
N TYR A 66 0.87 0.16 12.13
CA TYR A 66 1.46 0.80 10.96
C TYR A 66 2.63 1.73 11.33
N GLY A 67 3.60 1.84 10.44
CA GLY A 67 4.70 2.80 10.51
C GLY A 67 6.04 2.20 10.90
N PHE A 68 6.99 3.03 11.33
CA PHE A 68 8.31 2.58 11.80
C PHE A 68 8.19 2.02 13.22
N VAL A 69 7.94 0.72 13.33
CA VAL A 69 7.65 0.01 14.59
C VAL A 69 8.50 -1.24 14.81
N ARG A 70 9.35 -1.59 13.85
CA ARG A 70 10.21 -2.79 13.86
C ARG A 70 11.69 -2.39 13.76
N ASN A 71 12.61 -3.33 14.12
CA ASN A 71 14.06 -3.13 14.17
C ASN A 71 14.44 -1.93 15.05
N PRO A 72 14.35 -2.08 16.41
CA PRO A 72 14.71 -1.03 17.35
C PRO A 72 16.20 -0.72 17.31
N PHE A 73 16.54 0.54 17.55
CA PHE A 73 17.90 1.01 17.80
C PHE A 73 17.88 2.16 18.83
N ARG A 74 19.01 2.33 19.55
CA ARG A 74 19.13 3.37 20.57
C ARG A 74 19.81 4.60 20.02
N LEU A 75 19.24 5.78 20.30
CA LEU A 75 19.86 7.07 20.03
C LEU A 75 20.92 7.38 21.08
N SER A 76 21.82 8.33 20.79
CA SER A 76 22.83 8.83 21.73
C SER A 76 22.23 9.43 23.02
N ASP A 77 20.98 9.92 22.96
CA ASP A 77 20.25 10.45 24.11
C ASP A 77 19.48 9.36 24.90
N GLY A 78 19.67 8.07 24.57
CA GLY A 78 19.05 6.93 25.24
C GLY A 78 17.66 6.55 24.72
N ARG A 79 17.00 7.36 23.91
CA ARG A 79 15.68 7.04 23.33
C ARG A 79 15.77 5.89 22.34
N ILE A 80 14.74 5.02 22.31
CA ILE A 80 14.62 3.95 21.32
C ILE A 80 13.83 4.48 20.12
N ARG A 81 14.30 4.16 18.92
CA ARG A 81 13.65 4.39 17.63
C ARG A 81 13.61 3.09 16.85
N TYR A 82 12.87 3.11 15.75
CA TYR A 82 12.66 1.94 14.89
C TYR A 82 12.99 2.31 13.45
N SER A 83 13.64 1.40 12.73
CA SER A 83 14.12 1.66 11.36
C SER A 83 13.37 0.88 10.28
N ARG A 84 12.61 -0.17 10.65
CA ARG A 84 11.85 -0.95 9.69
C ARG A 84 10.39 -0.53 9.68
N LEU A 85 9.93 -0.15 8.50
CA LEU A 85 8.54 0.16 8.20
C LEU A 85 7.67 -1.10 8.24
N HIS A 86 6.47 -0.97 8.78
CA HIS A 86 5.37 -1.90 8.60
C HIS A 86 4.28 -1.18 7.78
N GLU A 87 3.99 -1.69 6.60
CA GLU A 87 3.19 -1.02 5.57
C GLU A 87 1.69 -1.08 5.83
N GLY A 88 1.26 -1.94 6.75
CA GLY A 88 -0.13 -2.16 7.15
C GLY A 88 -0.28 -2.33 8.65
N ILE A 89 -1.32 -3.06 9.05
CA ILE A 89 -1.57 -3.48 10.43
C ILE A 89 -1.75 -4.99 10.50
N ASP A 90 -1.31 -5.61 11.59
CA ASP A 90 -1.44 -7.05 11.84
C ASP A 90 -2.55 -7.28 12.88
N ILE A 91 -3.68 -7.86 12.47
CA ILE A 91 -4.88 -8.06 13.30
C ILE A 91 -4.90 -9.49 13.85
N SER A 92 -4.97 -9.62 15.18
CA SER A 92 -5.01 -10.91 15.88
C SER A 92 -6.31 -11.68 15.63
N PRO A 93 -6.25 -13.02 15.48
CA PRO A 93 -7.44 -13.85 15.48
C PRO A 93 -8.05 -13.91 16.87
N ILE A 94 -9.40 -14.04 16.93
CA ILE A 94 -10.14 -14.24 18.18
C ILE A 94 -10.75 -15.64 18.29
N LYS A 95 -10.79 -16.40 17.18
CA LYS A 95 -11.35 -17.74 17.13
C LYS A 95 -10.28 -18.74 16.69
N ARG A 96 -10.17 -19.85 17.43
CA ARG A 96 -9.30 -20.97 17.06
C ARG A 96 -10.03 -22.30 17.32
N ASP A 97 -9.69 -23.32 16.51
CA ASP A 97 -10.16 -24.68 16.77
C ASP A 97 -9.33 -25.37 17.86
N GLU A 98 -9.66 -26.64 18.15
CA GLU A 98 -8.96 -27.47 19.14
C GLU A 98 -7.48 -27.71 18.77
N GLN A 99 -7.11 -27.62 17.50
CA GLN A 99 -5.74 -27.74 17.00
C GLN A 99 -5.00 -26.41 16.99
N GLY A 100 -5.68 -25.31 17.39
CA GLY A 100 -5.15 -23.96 17.44
C GLY A 100 -5.13 -23.25 16.07
N GLU A 101 -5.81 -23.78 15.04
CA GLU A 101 -5.92 -23.12 13.74
C GLU A 101 -6.89 -21.93 13.84
N PRO A 102 -6.56 -20.76 13.23
CA PRO A 102 -7.44 -19.60 13.22
C PRO A 102 -8.69 -19.87 12.39
N LEU A 103 -9.85 -19.44 12.90
CA LEU A 103 -11.15 -19.64 12.27
C LEU A 103 -11.78 -18.33 11.77
N ASP A 104 -11.19 -17.19 12.05
CA ASP A 104 -11.73 -15.87 11.73
C ASP A 104 -11.92 -15.70 10.21
N ILE A 105 -13.12 -15.31 9.82
CA ILE A 105 -13.44 -14.98 8.42
C ILE A 105 -13.04 -13.56 8.14
N ILE A 106 -12.53 -13.35 6.93
CA ILE A 106 -12.06 -12.04 6.45
C ILE A 106 -13.09 -11.42 5.52
N HIS A 107 -13.48 -10.19 5.82
CA HIS A 107 -14.42 -9.40 5.06
C HIS A 107 -13.76 -8.15 4.46
N PRO A 108 -14.26 -7.62 3.32
CA PRO A 108 -13.81 -6.32 2.82
C PRO A 108 -14.10 -5.20 3.83
N VAL A 109 -13.14 -4.31 4.03
CA VAL A 109 -13.32 -3.13 4.91
C VAL A 109 -14.31 -2.12 4.35
N ALA A 110 -14.55 -2.13 3.03
CA ALA A 110 -15.49 -1.26 2.32
C ALA A 110 -15.93 -1.94 1.01
N PRO A 111 -17.03 -1.50 0.37
CA PRO A 111 -17.44 -2.01 -0.93
C PRO A 111 -16.37 -1.80 -2.00
N GLY A 112 -16.20 -2.77 -2.90
CA GLY A 112 -15.19 -2.71 -3.95
C GLY A 112 -15.29 -3.86 -4.95
N GLU A 113 -14.21 -4.06 -5.69
CA GLU A 113 -14.04 -5.16 -6.64
C GLU A 113 -12.73 -5.91 -6.34
N VAL A 114 -12.78 -7.23 -6.31
CA VAL A 114 -11.58 -8.06 -6.19
C VAL A 114 -10.78 -7.95 -7.49
N VAL A 115 -9.59 -7.37 -7.43
CA VAL A 115 -8.74 -7.15 -8.62
C VAL A 115 -7.55 -8.09 -8.69
N TYR A 116 -7.24 -8.78 -7.59
CA TYR A 116 -6.16 -9.74 -7.53
C TYR A 116 -6.37 -10.78 -6.42
N THR A 117 -5.99 -12.02 -6.70
CA THR A 117 -5.94 -13.11 -5.71
C THR A 117 -4.67 -13.93 -5.91
N ASN A 118 -4.02 -14.31 -4.79
CA ASN A 118 -2.96 -15.30 -4.79
C ASN A 118 -3.29 -16.44 -3.84
N SER A 119 -3.40 -17.67 -4.37
CA SER A 119 -3.68 -18.89 -3.60
C SER A 119 -2.43 -19.70 -3.24
N GLN A 120 -1.22 -19.27 -3.67
CA GLN A 120 0.03 -19.98 -3.41
C GLN A 120 0.73 -19.41 -2.16
N PRO A 121 0.92 -20.22 -1.08
CA PRO A 121 1.39 -19.70 0.22
C PRO A 121 2.85 -19.25 0.23
N GLY A 122 3.69 -19.79 -0.63
CA GLY A 122 5.14 -19.54 -0.65
C GLY A 122 5.60 -18.59 -1.76
N LEU A 123 4.70 -17.90 -2.44
CA LEU A 123 5.06 -17.08 -3.60
C LEU A 123 5.67 -15.73 -3.22
N SER A 124 5.35 -15.21 -2.05
CA SER A 124 5.91 -13.98 -1.46
C SER A 124 5.71 -13.95 0.05
N ASN A 125 6.20 -12.89 0.70
CA ASN A 125 5.97 -12.65 2.14
C ASN A 125 4.48 -12.50 2.47
N TYR A 126 3.65 -11.98 1.58
CA TYR A 126 2.19 -11.91 1.77
C TYR A 126 1.51 -13.28 1.83
N GLY A 127 2.16 -14.34 1.31
CA GLY A 127 1.55 -15.65 1.21
C GLY A 127 0.30 -15.63 0.32
N ARG A 128 -0.81 -16.25 0.78
CA ARG A 128 -2.10 -16.10 0.14
C ARG A 128 -2.67 -14.73 0.48
N TYR A 129 -3.10 -13.99 -0.55
CA TYR A 129 -3.66 -12.66 -0.34
C TYR A 129 -4.66 -12.24 -1.42
N VAL A 130 -5.49 -11.29 -1.06
CA VAL A 130 -6.51 -10.66 -1.91
C VAL A 130 -6.28 -9.17 -1.97
N VAL A 131 -6.46 -8.57 -3.14
CA VAL A 131 -6.50 -7.12 -3.31
C VAL A 131 -7.90 -6.70 -3.76
N VAL A 132 -8.51 -5.77 -3.02
CA VAL A 132 -9.79 -5.17 -3.36
C VAL A 132 -9.57 -3.72 -3.78
N GLN A 133 -10.11 -3.34 -4.95
CA GLN A 133 -10.11 -1.97 -5.43
C GLN A 133 -11.38 -1.25 -4.97
N HIS A 134 -11.22 -0.05 -4.42
CA HIS A 134 -12.29 0.82 -3.98
C HIS A 134 -12.34 2.08 -4.84
N HIS A 135 -13.56 2.56 -5.14
CA HIS A 135 -13.77 3.81 -5.86
C HIS A 135 -14.19 4.91 -4.88
N THR A 136 -13.41 5.97 -4.82
CA THR A 136 -13.67 7.15 -4.00
C THR A 136 -13.68 8.41 -4.87
N PRO A 137 -14.13 9.58 -4.35
CA PRO A 137 -14.05 10.85 -5.07
C PRO A 137 -12.62 11.22 -5.47
N GLU A 138 -11.63 10.75 -4.72
CA GLU A 138 -10.21 10.99 -4.94
C GLU A 138 -9.56 10.05 -5.95
N GLY A 139 -10.28 9.03 -6.42
CA GLY A 139 -9.77 8.02 -7.34
C GLY A 139 -9.84 6.60 -6.77
N ARG A 140 -8.96 5.72 -7.25
CA ARG A 140 -8.94 4.30 -6.88
C ARG A 140 -7.93 4.05 -5.80
N PHE A 141 -8.39 3.48 -4.68
CA PHE A 141 -7.53 2.97 -3.61
C PHE A 141 -7.68 1.46 -3.50
N TYR A 142 -6.71 0.83 -2.89
CA TYR A 142 -6.64 -0.62 -2.81
C TYR A 142 -6.48 -1.06 -1.37
N THR A 143 -7.11 -2.17 -0.99
CA THR A 143 -6.85 -2.83 0.28
C THR A 143 -6.26 -4.21 0.04
N VAL A 144 -5.27 -4.57 0.84
CA VAL A 144 -4.58 -5.86 0.79
C VAL A 144 -4.94 -6.65 2.04
N TYR A 145 -5.34 -7.90 1.85
CA TYR A 145 -5.68 -8.86 2.90
C TYR A 145 -4.75 -10.05 2.75
N ALA A 146 -3.70 -10.12 3.57
CA ALA A 146 -2.63 -11.10 3.41
C ALA A 146 -2.55 -12.12 4.55
N HIS A 147 -1.66 -13.12 4.37
CA HIS A 147 -1.43 -14.26 5.25
C HIS A 147 -2.62 -15.22 5.38
N LEU A 148 -3.54 -15.23 4.41
CA LEU A 148 -4.74 -16.04 4.46
C LEU A 148 -4.41 -17.55 4.50
N SER A 149 -5.22 -18.32 5.23
CA SER A 149 -5.23 -19.79 5.13
C SER A 149 -5.97 -20.28 3.89
N GLU A 150 -6.97 -19.50 3.44
CA GLU A 150 -7.84 -19.82 2.32
C GLU A 150 -8.32 -18.53 1.65
N VAL A 151 -8.39 -18.51 0.32
CA VAL A 151 -9.03 -17.46 -0.50
C VAL A 151 -10.38 -17.98 -0.97
N ARG A 152 -11.47 -17.20 -0.76
CA ARG A 152 -12.85 -17.59 -1.08
C ARG A 152 -13.54 -16.66 -2.07
N CYS A 153 -12.78 -15.82 -2.77
CA CYS A 153 -13.30 -14.89 -3.75
C CYS A 153 -12.52 -15.00 -5.07
N GLU A 154 -13.07 -14.43 -6.13
CA GLU A 154 -12.50 -14.48 -7.48
C GLU A 154 -12.27 -13.06 -8.01
N VAL A 155 -11.27 -12.93 -8.90
CA VAL A 155 -11.00 -11.66 -9.61
C VAL A 155 -12.21 -11.25 -10.44
N GLY A 156 -12.59 -9.97 -10.36
CA GLY A 156 -13.78 -9.40 -10.99
C GLY A 156 -15.03 -9.46 -10.10
N GLN A 157 -14.99 -10.16 -8.96
CA GLN A 157 -16.10 -10.22 -8.03
C GLN A 157 -16.31 -8.87 -7.36
N ARG A 158 -17.54 -8.32 -7.42
CA ARG A 158 -17.95 -7.17 -6.62
C ARG A 158 -18.27 -7.62 -5.20
N VAL A 159 -17.73 -6.93 -4.23
CA VAL A 159 -17.83 -7.28 -2.82
C VAL A 159 -18.25 -6.09 -1.96
N GLY A 160 -19.04 -6.36 -0.95
CA GLY A 160 -19.37 -5.46 0.15
C GLY A 160 -18.89 -6.02 1.48
N THR A 161 -19.04 -5.27 2.55
CA THR A 161 -18.54 -5.62 3.89
C THR A 161 -19.15 -6.90 4.49
N GLY A 162 -20.22 -7.44 3.91
CA GLY A 162 -20.83 -8.73 4.32
C GLY A 162 -20.33 -9.94 3.52
N ASN A 163 -19.51 -9.76 2.46
CA ASN A 163 -18.98 -10.87 1.69
C ASN A 163 -17.72 -11.44 2.35
N GLU A 164 -17.46 -12.73 2.11
CA GLU A 164 -16.22 -13.38 2.55
C GLU A 164 -15.14 -13.27 1.49
N LEU A 165 -13.95 -12.80 1.88
CA LEU A 165 -12.74 -12.83 1.05
C LEU A 165 -11.93 -14.10 1.26
N GLY A 166 -11.98 -14.66 2.47
CA GLY A 166 -11.22 -15.83 2.85
C GLY A 166 -11.21 -16.04 4.35
N ARG A 167 -10.22 -16.80 4.83
CA ARG A 167 -10.01 -17.09 6.25
C ARG A 167 -8.62 -16.65 6.67
N LEU A 168 -8.50 -16.02 7.84
CA LEU A 168 -7.25 -15.66 8.48
C LEU A 168 -6.32 -16.87 8.59
N GLY A 169 -5.02 -16.65 8.43
CA GLY A 169 -4.03 -17.71 8.51
C GLY A 169 -2.64 -17.23 8.91
N TYR A 170 -1.65 -17.91 8.39
CA TYR A 170 -0.23 -17.65 8.62
C TYR A 170 0.63 -18.05 7.40
N SER A 171 0.04 -17.98 6.20
CA SER A 171 0.80 -18.21 4.96
C SER A 171 1.79 -17.08 4.69
N GLY A 172 2.85 -17.38 3.96
CA GLY A 172 3.95 -16.46 3.71
C GLY A 172 5.22 -16.84 4.48
N VAL A 173 6.30 -16.14 4.17
CA VAL A 173 7.62 -16.46 4.73
C VAL A 173 7.73 -16.01 6.18
N GLY A 174 8.25 -16.91 7.06
CA GLY A 174 8.58 -16.58 8.46
C GLY A 174 7.40 -16.53 9.43
N LEU A 175 6.21 -16.99 9.02
CA LEU A 175 5.05 -17.09 9.89
C LEU A 175 4.80 -18.53 10.33
N ASN A 176 4.13 -18.68 11.48
CA ASN A 176 3.68 -19.92 12.04
C ASN A 176 2.29 -19.77 12.67
N LYS A 177 1.68 -20.88 13.08
CA LYS A 177 0.34 -20.91 13.67
C LYS A 177 0.17 -20.00 14.89
N THR A 178 1.17 -19.95 15.77
CA THR A 178 1.12 -19.11 16.99
C THR A 178 0.99 -17.62 16.65
N ARG A 179 1.66 -17.22 15.57
CA ARG A 179 1.65 -15.83 15.07
C ARG A 179 0.69 -15.62 13.89
N ALA A 180 -0.33 -16.47 13.75
CA ALA A 180 -1.37 -16.26 12.76
C ALA A 180 -2.04 -14.89 12.94
N HIS A 181 -2.21 -14.13 11.86
CA HIS A 181 -2.84 -12.83 11.84
C HIS A 181 -3.32 -12.45 10.43
N LEU A 182 -4.18 -11.46 10.35
CA LEU A 182 -4.47 -10.77 9.10
C LEU A 182 -3.54 -9.58 8.97
N HIS A 183 -2.70 -9.54 7.94
CA HIS A 183 -2.02 -8.31 7.52
C HIS A 183 -2.95 -7.53 6.60
N LEU A 184 -3.29 -6.29 7.00
CA LEU A 184 -4.24 -5.42 6.32
C LEU A 184 -3.58 -4.11 5.92
N GLU A 185 -3.68 -3.75 4.64
CA GLU A 185 -3.23 -2.46 4.13
C GLU A 185 -4.37 -1.69 3.47
N ILE A 186 -4.27 -0.34 3.47
CA ILE A 186 -4.90 0.54 2.48
C ILE A 186 -3.81 1.31 1.76
N CYS A 187 -3.84 1.34 0.42
CA CYS A 187 -2.72 1.83 -0.36
C CYS A 187 -3.11 2.51 -1.66
N PHE A 188 -2.18 3.36 -2.13
CA PHE A 188 -2.09 3.75 -3.53
C PHE A 188 -1.43 2.62 -4.33
N LEU A 189 -1.90 2.38 -5.54
CA LEU A 189 -1.12 1.72 -6.58
C LEU A 189 -0.25 2.79 -7.26
N ILE A 190 1.07 2.64 -7.22
CA ILE A 190 1.97 3.68 -7.75
C ILE A 190 1.89 3.74 -9.26
N ASN A 191 1.97 2.58 -9.95
CA ASN A 191 2.13 2.50 -11.39
C ASN A 191 1.36 1.32 -11.99
N GLN A 192 0.50 1.59 -12.98
CA GLN A 192 -0.28 0.56 -13.69
C GLN A 192 0.56 -0.27 -14.67
N HIS A 193 1.80 0.12 -14.93
CA HIS A 193 2.73 -0.57 -15.84
C HIS A 193 3.90 -1.22 -15.11
N TYR A 194 3.79 -1.38 -13.77
CA TYR A 194 4.87 -1.91 -12.93
C TYR A 194 5.38 -3.28 -13.41
N ASP A 195 4.51 -4.12 -13.93
CA ASP A 195 4.83 -5.44 -14.49
C ASP A 195 5.79 -5.39 -15.68
N LYS A 196 5.84 -4.27 -16.42
CA LYS A 196 6.68 -4.10 -17.62
C LYS A 196 8.14 -3.82 -17.30
N PHE A 197 8.45 -3.26 -16.13
CA PHE A 197 9.81 -2.89 -15.73
C PHE A 197 10.24 -3.43 -14.37
N SER A 198 9.35 -4.17 -13.71
CA SER A 198 9.67 -4.84 -12.45
C SER A 198 10.65 -6.00 -12.69
N PRO A 199 11.37 -6.45 -11.66
CA PRO A 199 12.28 -7.57 -11.78
C PRO A 199 11.61 -8.82 -12.38
N PRO A 200 12.33 -9.66 -13.11
CA PRO A 200 11.82 -10.93 -13.64
C PRO A 200 11.25 -11.87 -12.57
N ALA A 201 11.69 -11.71 -11.31
CA ALA A 201 11.17 -12.41 -10.14
C ALA A 201 9.78 -11.94 -9.69
N ASN A 202 9.26 -10.82 -10.20
CA ASN A 202 7.91 -10.35 -9.87
C ASN A 202 6.86 -11.35 -10.40
N LYS A 203 6.13 -11.98 -9.47
CA LYS A 203 5.07 -12.97 -9.76
C LYS A 203 3.67 -12.43 -9.47
N HIS A 204 3.56 -11.16 -9.07
CA HIS A 204 2.32 -10.52 -8.63
C HIS A 204 1.86 -9.38 -9.54
N GLY A 205 2.57 -9.16 -10.68
CA GLY A 205 2.23 -8.09 -11.62
C GLY A 205 2.23 -6.73 -10.93
N ILE A 206 1.25 -5.92 -11.25
CA ILE A 206 1.09 -4.58 -10.68
C ILE A 206 0.68 -4.59 -9.19
N TYR A 207 0.22 -5.72 -8.65
CA TYR A 207 -0.20 -5.86 -7.24
C TYR A 207 0.93 -6.39 -6.34
N ASN A 208 2.17 -6.25 -6.77
CA ASN A 208 3.35 -6.45 -5.93
C ASN A 208 3.45 -5.38 -4.84
N GLY A 209 3.84 -5.76 -3.62
CA GLY A 209 3.92 -4.83 -2.48
C GLY A 209 4.86 -3.63 -2.71
N GLN A 210 5.87 -3.74 -3.57
CA GLN A 210 6.73 -2.61 -3.94
C GLN A 210 6.02 -1.54 -4.79
N ASN A 211 4.89 -1.89 -5.39
CA ASN A 211 4.04 -0.98 -6.17
C ASN A 211 2.81 -0.49 -5.40
N LEU A 212 2.66 -0.92 -4.17
CA LEU A 212 1.58 -0.53 -3.26
C LEU A 212 2.16 0.30 -2.11
N ILE A 213 1.66 1.50 -1.90
CA ILE A 213 2.12 2.38 -0.81
C ILE A 213 0.99 2.56 0.19
N GLY A 214 1.17 1.91 1.34
CA GLY A 214 0.21 1.92 2.44
C GLY A 214 0.28 3.16 3.30
N PHE A 215 -0.85 3.48 3.94
CA PHE A 215 -0.98 4.44 5.04
C PHE A 215 -1.87 3.85 6.15
N ASP A 216 -1.88 4.50 7.32
CA ASP A 216 -2.47 3.94 8.53
C ASP A 216 -3.99 3.71 8.43
N ILE A 217 -4.40 2.48 8.12
CA ILE A 217 -5.81 2.10 8.04
C ILE A 217 -6.50 2.08 9.41
N SER A 218 -5.77 1.90 10.52
CA SER A 218 -6.39 1.87 11.85
C SER A 218 -7.08 3.19 12.19
N LYS A 219 -6.52 4.32 11.73
CA LYS A 219 -7.13 5.65 11.89
C LYS A 219 -8.44 5.80 11.10
N LEU A 220 -8.52 5.17 9.92
CA LEU A 220 -9.75 5.17 9.12
C LEU A 220 -10.84 4.35 9.80
N LEU A 221 -10.49 3.16 10.29
CA LEU A 221 -11.40 2.28 11.04
C LEU A 221 -11.94 2.99 12.28
N LEU A 222 -11.08 3.61 13.07
CA LEU A 222 -11.48 4.37 14.27
C LEU A 222 -12.38 5.56 13.93
N HIS A 223 -12.09 6.32 12.86
CA HIS A 223 -12.93 7.41 12.41
C HIS A 223 -14.34 6.93 12.01
N CYS A 224 -14.40 5.79 11.33
CA CYS A 224 -15.66 5.23 10.83
C CYS A 224 -16.41 4.35 11.85
N ARG A 225 -15.93 4.23 13.09
CA ARG A 225 -16.50 3.35 14.12
C ARG A 225 -18.01 3.51 14.28
N ASP A 226 -18.47 4.74 14.32
CA ASP A 226 -19.87 5.08 14.53
C ASP A 226 -20.65 5.29 13.22
N GLY A 227 -20.12 4.78 12.09
CA GLY A 227 -20.76 4.84 10.78
C GLY A 227 -20.48 6.13 9.99
N ALA A 228 -19.62 7.02 10.47
CA ALA A 228 -19.22 8.21 9.74
C ALA A 228 -18.44 7.83 8.46
N SER A 229 -18.71 8.52 7.34
CA SER A 229 -17.89 8.39 6.15
C SER A 229 -16.61 9.20 6.26
N LEU A 230 -15.57 8.80 5.53
CA LEU A 230 -14.27 9.47 5.55
C LEU A 230 -13.86 9.89 4.14
N SER A 231 -13.55 11.17 3.97
CA SER A 231 -12.83 11.66 2.81
C SER A 231 -11.34 11.34 2.92
N LEU A 232 -10.83 10.49 2.02
CA LEU A 232 -9.41 10.16 1.98
C LEU A 232 -8.54 11.40 1.72
N ARG A 233 -9.01 12.34 0.91
CA ARG A 233 -8.31 13.62 0.67
C ARG A 233 -8.11 14.40 1.97
N LYS A 234 -9.15 14.51 2.81
CA LYS A 234 -9.05 15.18 4.11
C LYS A 234 -8.09 14.43 5.02
N HIS A 235 -8.17 13.11 5.06
CA HIS A 235 -7.27 12.29 5.86
C HIS A 235 -5.81 12.45 5.43
N LEU A 236 -5.51 12.32 4.13
CA LEU A 236 -4.14 12.47 3.60
C LEU A 236 -3.59 13.88 3.86
N ALA A 237 -4.43 14.92 3.86
CA ALA A 237 -4.03 16.29 4.18
C ALA A 237 -3.61 16.46 5.65
N THR A 238 -3.93 15.55 6.56
CA THR A 238 -3.47 15.57 7.96
C THR A 238 -2.10 14.92 8.16
N LEU A 239 -1.60 14.17 7.17
CA LEU A 239 -0.32 13.48 7.27
C LEU A 239 0.84 14.46 7.11
N PRO A 240 1.91 14.34 7.93
CA PRO A 240 3.03 15.25 7.87
C PRO A 240 3.91 15.01 6.63
N GLU A 241 4.24 16.08 5.91
CA GLU A 241 5.30 16.04 4.92
C GLU A 241 6.66 15.83 5.61
N HIS A 242 7.44 14.87 5.12
CA HIS A 242 8.77 14.57 5.63
C HIS A 242 9.87 14.97 4.64
N TYR A 243 9.69 14.66 3.36
CA TYR A 243 10.67 15.02 2.33
C TYR A 243 9.99 15.34 1.00
N ARG A 244 10.72 16.05 0.15
CA ARG A 244 10.27 16.40 -1.18
C ARG A 244 11.36 16.09 -2.21
N VAL A 245 10.93 15.47 -3.31
CA VAL A 245 11.83 15.09 -4.41
C VAL A 245 11.40 15.82 -5.66
N ARG A 246 12.33 16.57 -6.26
CA ARG A 246 12.16 17.12 -7.60
C ARG A 246 12.47 16.06 -8.64
N VAL A 247 11.61 15.94 -9.63
CA VAL A 247 11.70 14.92 -10.68
C VAL A 247 11.53 15.56 -12.06
N PRO A 248 12.15 14.98 -13.10
CA PRO A 248 11.94 15.45 -14.48
C PRO A 248 10.46 15.43 -14.86
N CYS A 249 9.98 16.47 -15.54
CA CYS A 249 8.63 16.49 -16.11
C CYS A 249 8.64 15.85 -17.50
N VAL A 250 8.66 14.53 -17.55
CA VAL A 250 8.74 13.73 -18.77
C VAL A 250 7.46 12.90 -18.93
N GLY A 251 6.58 13.37 -19.79
CA GLY A 251 5.29 12.70 -19.99
C GLY A 251 4.27 12.98 -18.88
N THR A 252 3.27 12.12 -18.77
CA THR A 252 2.21 12.22 -17.76
C THR A 252 2.45 11.16 -16.69
N MET A 253 2.57 11.58 -15.43
CA MET A 253 2.70 10.66 -14.31
C MET A 253 1.38 9.88 -14.15
N ASP A 254 1.43 8.55 -14.24
CA ASP A 254 0.27 7.66 -14.15
C ASP A 254 -0.54 7.87 -12.85
N LEU A 255 0.15 8.06 -11.73
CA LEU A 255 -0.50 8.36 -10.45
C LEU A 255 -1.40 9.60 -10.51
N LEU A 256 -0.97 10.67 -11.21
CA LEU A 256 -1.74 11.91 -11.30
C LEU A 256 -2.98 11.78 -12.20
N GLN A 257 -2.96 10.89 -13.20
CA GLN A 257 -4.16 10.60 -14.01
C GLN A 257 -5.24 9.92 -13.16
N ARG A 258 -4.84 9.06 -12.23
CA ARG A 258 -5.75 8.33 -11.33
C ARG A 258 -6.14 9.11 -10.09
N HIS A 259 -5.28 10.04 -9.65
CA HIS A 259 -5.44 10.85 -8.44
C HIS A 259 -5.15 12.33 -8.73
N PRO A 260 -5.95 12.99 -9.57
CA PRO A 260 -5.70 14.38 -9.98
C PRO A 260 -5.68 15.37 -8.82
N PHE A 261 -6.31 15.05 -7.67
CA PHE A 261 -6.31 15.89 -6.47
C PHE A 261 -4.89 16.11 -5.86
N LEU A 262 -3.94 15.21 -6.17
CA LEU A 262 -2.55 15.34 -5.72
C LEU A 262 -1.83 16.50 -6.41
N TYR A 263 -2.20 16.83 -7.66
CA TYR A 263 -1.56 17.93 -8.38
C TYR A 263 -2.02 19.29 -7.86
N LYS A 264 -1.07 20.18 -7.56
CA LYS A 264 -1.31 21.53 -7.00
C LYS A 264 -1.01 22.65 -7.98
N GLY A 265 -0.95 22.35 -9.27
CA GLY A 265 -0.72 23.31 -10.34
C GLY A 265 -1.89 23.46 -11.30
N ASP A 266 -1.66 24.27 -12.33
CA ASP A 266 -2.57 24.43 -13.46
C ASP A 266 -2.27 23.36 -14.52
N TRP A 267 -3.24 22.47 -14.78
CA TRP A 267 -3.12 21.40 -15.79
C TRP A 267 -2.92 21.93 -17.23
N LYS A 268 -3.22 23.20 -17.48
CA LYS A 268 -2.99 23.83 -18.79
C LYS A 268 -1.55 24.25 -19.02
N LYS A 269 -0.73 24.27 -17.96
CA LYS A 269 0.68 24.69 -18.01
C LYS A 269 1.59 23.49 -17.82
N ARG A 270 2.56 23.32 -18.72
CA ARG A 270 3.59 22.31 -18.56
C ARG A 270 4.74 22.86 -17.71
N PRO A 271 4.99 22.33 -16.49
CA PRO A 271 6.10 22.78 -15.67
C PRO A 271 7.44 22.26 -16.21
N ALA A 272 8.55 22.88 -15.79
CA ALA A 272 9.91 22.41 -16.12
C ALA A 272 10.27 21.13 -15.37
N ALA A 273 9.74 20.94 -14.15
CA ALA A 273 9.90 19.76 -13.32
C ALA A 273 8.67 19.60 -12.40
N LEU A 274 8.62 18.51 -11.65
CA LEU A 274 7.59 18.26 -10.65
C LEU A 274 8.24 18.01 -9.28
N ASP A 275 7.68 18.57 -8.22
CA ASP A 275 8.10 18.35 -6.84
C ASP A 275 7.07 17.45 -6.13
N ILE A 276 7.45 16.22 -5.82
CA ILE A 276 6.59 15.27 -5.12
C ILE A 276 6.88 15.33 -3.62
N ALA A 277 5.86 15.64 -2.84
CA ALA A 277 5.90 15.66 -1.37
C ALA A 277 5.49 14.28 -0.82
N PHE A 278 6.27 13.78 0.14
CA PHE A 278 6.07 12.47 0.76
C PHE A 278 6.06 12.54 2.28
N THR A 279 5.33 11.61 2.91
CA THR A 279 5.56 11.29 4.33
C THR A 279 6.90 10.54 4.50
N ALA A 280 7.31 10.28 5.73
CA ALA A 280 8.48 9.45 6.04
C ALA A 280 8.33 8.02 5.47
N GLU A 281 7.13 7.48 5.52
CA GLU A 281 6.77 6.14 5.02
C GLU A 281 6.71 6.08 3.48
N GLY A 282 6.73 7.23 2.80
CA GLY A 282 6.70 7.35 1.34
C GLY A 282 5.32 7.54 0.73
N VAL A 283 4.30 7.86 1.54
CA VAL A 283 2.96 8.18 1.02
C VAL A 283 3.02 9.50 0.25
N PRO A 284 2.60 9.55 -1.03
CA PRO A 284 2.56 10.78 -1.79
C PRO A 284 1.42 11.68 -1.28
N LEU A 285 1.75 12.92 -0.92
CA LEU A 285 0.80 13.90 -0.35
C LEU A 285 0.36 14.95 -1.36
N ALA A 286 1.30 15.39 -2.19
CA ALA A 286 1.07 16.42 -3.20
C ALA A 286 2.14 16.39 -4.28
N VAL A 287 1.82 16.92 -5.45
CA VAL A 287 2.76 17.15 -6.55
C VAL A 287 2.63 18.60 -7.00
N TYR A 288 3.71 19.34 -6.93
CA TYR A 288 3.77 20.76 -7.26
C TYR A 288 4.49 20.97 -8.58
N PRO A 289 4.06 21.95 -9.42
CA PRO A 289 4.87 22.39 -10.54
C PRO A 289 6.15 23.06 -10.05
N ALA A 290 7.24 22.88 -10.78
CA ALA A 290 8.53 23.51 -10.51
C ALA A 290 9.09 24.17 -11.78
N ASP A 291 9.71 25.35 -11.62
CA ASP A 291 10.24 26.15 -12.72
C ASP A 291 11.67 25.74 -13.11
N LYS A 292 12.41 25.11 -12.18
CA LYS A 292 13.78 24.63 -12.44
C LYS A 292 13.76 23.19 -12.91
N ALA A 293 14.14 22.96 -14.16
CA ALA A 293 14.27 21.61 -14.73
C ALA A 293 15.40 20.82 -14.04
N VAL A 294 15.22 19.51 -13.98
CA VAL A 294 16.23 18.53 -13.55
C VAL A 294 16.27 17.38 -14.54
N THR A 295 17.42 16.73 -14.66
CA THR A 295 17.62 15.55 -15.51
C THR A 295 17.44 14.24 -14.74
N GLU A 296 17.66 14.27 -13.41
CA GLU A 296 17.56 13.14 -12.49
C GLU A 296 16.80 13.56 -11.25
N PRO A 297 16.15 12.63 -10.54
CA PRO A 297 15.49 12.92 -9.28
C PRO A 297 16.46 13.43 -8.21
N GLU A 298 16.12 14.55 -7.56
CA GLU A 298 16.91 15.14 -6.48
C GLU A 298 16.04 15.48 -5.26
N VAL A 299 16.57 15.27 -4.03
CA VAL A 299 15.91 15.68 -2.80
C VAL A 299 16.08 17.19 -2.64
N ILE A 300 14.95 17.93 -2.57
CA ILE A 300 14.98 19.40 -2.46
C ILE A 300 14.66 19.89 -1.06
N SER A 301 13.98 19.08 -0.25
CA SER A 301 13.74 19.36 1.17
C SER A 301 13.59 18.08 1.96
N CYS A 302 13.95 18.11 3.22
CA CYS A 302 13.79 17.00 4.15
C CYS A 302 13.71 17.52 5.59
N THR A 303 12.73 17.03 6.35
CA THR A 303 12.58 17.36 7.78
C THR A 303 13.78 16.86 8.58
N PRO A 304 14.38 17.66 9.45
CA PRO A 304 15.44 17.23 10.35
C PRO A 304 14.99 16.07 11.24
N GLN A 305 15.85 15.07 11.37
CA GLN A 305 15.65 13.92 12.26
C GLN A 305 16.87 13.75 13.17
N PRO A 306 16.72 13.23 14.38
CA PRO A 306 17.83 12.93 15.26
C PRO A 306 18.67 11.72 14.80
N THR A 307 18.29 11.06 13.73
CA THR A 307 18.98 9.92 13.13
C THR A 307 19.31 10.19 11.67
N LEU A 308 20.09 9.29 11.04
CA LEU A 308 20.24 9.31 9.59
C LEU A 308 18.88 9.11 8.90
N GLN A 309 18.66 9.81 7.79
CA GLN A 309 17.39 9.75 7.07
C GLN A 309 17.02 8.32 6.61
N GLN A 310 18.00 7.47 6.33
CA GLN A 310 17.76 6.08 5.97
C GLN A 310 16.98 5.29 7.04
N ASN A 311 17.18 5.62 8.33
CA ASN A 311 16.52 4.91 9.44
C ASN A 311 15.04 5.30 9.62
N CYS A 312 14.59 6.38 9.00
CA CYS A 312 13.21 6.86 9.12
C CYS A 312 12.52 7.09 7.76
N THR A 313 13.08 6.54 6.68
CA THR A 313 12.52 6.63 5.32
C THR A 313 12.55 5.29 4.58
N ALA A 314 12.54 4.17 5.30
CA ALA A 314 12.66 2.83 4.73
C ALA A 314 13.85 2.73 3.75
N ASN A 315 15.01 3.23 4.16
CA ASN A 315 16.25 3.31 3.37
C ASN A 315 16.11 4.05 2.02
N ARG A 316 15.12 4.94 1.87
CA ARG A 316 14.98 5.73 0.62
C ARG A 316 15.93 6.91 0.55
N LEU A 317 16.24 7.54 1.69
CA LEU A 317 17.15 8.67 1.78
C LEU A 317 18.41 8.28 2.55
N LYS A 318 19.52 8.96 2.28
CA LYS A 318 20.79 8.89 3.03
C LYS A 318 21.20 10.28 3.51
N ASN A 319 22.18 10.34 4.40
CA ASN A 319 22.77 11.52 5.00
C ASN A 319 21.81 12.28 5.95
N SER A 320 22.26 13.45 6.43
CA SER A 320 21.44 14.37 7.23
C SER A 320 20.47 15.16 6.35
N SER A 321 19.50 15.84 6.97
CA SER A 321 18.51 16.65 6.26
C SER A 321 19.09 17.72 5.34
N LYS A 322 20.21 18.35 5.71
CA LYS A 322 20.87 19.39 4.89
C LYS A 322 21.49 18.81 3.60
N ASN A 323 21.90 17.55 3.63
CA ASN A 323 22.58 16.87 2.53
C ASN A 323 21.82 15.59 2.14
N ALA A 324 20.53 15.53 2.42
CA ALA A 324 19.70 14.36 2.11
C ALA A 324 19.76 14.07 0.60
N ALA A 325 19.97 12.81 0.27
CA ALA A 325 20.02 12.34 -1.11
C ALA A 325 19.35 10.98 -1.23
N LEU A 326 18.88 10.63 -2.42
CA LEU A 326 18.30 9.32 -2.68
C LEU A 326 19.38 8.23 -2.58
N THR A 327 19.04 7.13 -1.93
CA THR A 327 19.79 5.87 -2.03
C THR A 327 19.46 5.18 -3.37
N ALA A 328 20.09 4.04 -3.67
CA ALA A 328 19.66 3.18 -4.79
C ALA A 328 18.18 2.75 -4.64
N SER A 329 17.78 2.32 -3.44
CA SER A 329 16.38 1.98 -3.13
C SER A 329 15.44 3.18 -3.32
N GLY A 330 15.86 4.37 -2.86
CA GLY A 330 15.10 5.62 -3.06
C GLY A 330 14.95 5.99 -4.53
N LYS A 331 16.00 5.82 -5.34
CA LYS A 331 15.91 6.04 -6.80
C LYS A 331 14.93 5.07 -7.47
N ARG A 332 14.98 3.77 -7.14
CA ARG A 332 14.02 2.79 -7.65
C ARG A 332 12.58 3.16 -7.27
N PHE A 333 12.37 3.53 -6.00
CA PHE A 333 11.07 3.98 -5.52
C PHE A 333 10.53 5.18 -6.29
N ILE A 334 11.34 6.23 -6.49
CA ILE A 334 10.94 7.43 -7.26
C ILE A 334 10.73 7.09 -8.74
N ASN A 335 11.59 6.27 -9.34
CA ASN A 335 11.44 5.86 -10.73
C ASN A 335 10.12 5.11 -11.00
N ASN A 336 9.58 4.40 -9.99
CA ASN A 336 8.26 3.78 -10.10
C ASN A 336 7.13 4.80 -10.33
N PHE A 337 7.24 6.02 -9.78
CA PHE A 337 6.31 7.12 -10.07
C PHE A 337 6.52 7.73 -11.47
N LEU A 338 7.75 7.63 -12.02
CA LEU A 338 8.17 8.31 -13.25
C LEU A 338 8.16 7.39 -14.45
N TRP A 339 7.53 6.22 -14.36
CA TRP A 339 7.63 5.24 -15.44
C TRP A 339 7.38 5.88 -16.80
N LEU A 340 8.39 5.74 -17.66
CA LEU A 340 8.45 6.21 -19.02
C LEU A 340 8.78 5.02 -19.90
N GLU A 341 7.91 4.73 -20.84
CA GLU A 341 8.12 3.66 -21.79
C GLU A 341 9.55 3.75 -22.41
N GLY A 342 10.37 2.73 -22.17
CA GLY A 342 11.71 2.57 -22.75
C GLY A 342 12.86 3.26 -22.04
N LYS A 343 12.72 3.94 -20.89
CA LYS A 343 13.84 4.69 -20.27
C LYS A 343 14.46 4.13 -19.00
N TYR A 344 13.79 3.20 -18.27
CA TYR A 344 14.37 2.65 -17.03
C TYR A 344 14.09 1.16 -16.87
N PRO A 345 14.86 0.27 -17.50
CA PRO A 345 14.97 -1.08 -16.98
C PRO A 345 15.75 -1.01 -15.66
N PRO A 346 15.32 -1.74 -14.59
CA PRO A 346 16.16 -1.92 -13.40
C PRO A 346 17.47 -2.61 -13.85
N THR A 347 18.60 -2.06 -13.45
CA THR A 347 19.89 -2.72 -13.67
C THR A 347 19.94 -3.97 -12.79
N GLN A 348 20.17 -5.12 -13.40
CA GLN A 348 20.19 -6.45 -12.76
C GLN A 348 21.26 -6.63 -11.66
N SER A 349 22.15 -5.66 -11.43
CA SER A 349 23.30 -5.79 -10.55
C SER A 349 23.10 -5.40 -9.09
N GLU A 350 21.89 -4.97 -8.67
CA GLU A 350 21.65 -4.47 -7.31
C GLU A 350 20.70 -5.34 -6.47
N GLU A 351 20.20 -6.47 -6.99
CA GLU A 351 19.28 -7.37 -6.28
C GLU A 351 19.95 -8.26 -5.21
N GLU A 352 21.28 -8.44 -5.27
CA GLU A 352 21.98 -9.37 -4.38
C GLU A 352 22.33 -8.80 -2.99
N GLN A 353 22.08 -7.55 -2.70
CA GLN A 353 22.56 -6.90 -1.48
C GLN A 353 21.50 -6.57 -0.44
N ASN A 354 20.26 -6.98 -0.58
CA ASN A 354 19.25 -6.77 0.46
C ASN A 354 18.46 -8.05 0.75
N PRO A 355 18.99 -8.98 1.57
CA PRO A 355 18.18 -10.05 2.14
C PRO A 355 17.16 -9.41 3.09
N LEU A 356 15.87 -9.65 2.85
CA LEU A 356 14.72 -9.28 3.66
C LEU A 356 14.82 -9.79 5.10
#